data_d8f089ba02f4d49212912133eb404275
#
_entry.id   d8f089ba02f4d49212912133eb404275
#
_cell.length_a   1.000
_cell.length_b   1.000
_cell.length_c   1.000
_cell.angle_alpha   90.00
_cell.angle_beta   90.00
_cell.angle_gamma   90.00
#
_symmetry.space_group_name_H-M   'P 1'
#
loop_
_entity.id
_entity.type
_entity.pdbx_description
1 polymer ?
#
loop_
_entity_poly.entity_id
_entity_poly.type
_entity_poly.pdbx_seq_one_letter_code
_entity_poly.pdbx_strand_id
1 'polypeptide(L)'
;MSLVIATVKRDFILAARNPGEWANPLMFFLMVAALFPLAVDPDPKFLSKIAGGVIWVAALLATLLSLDSLYRADVEDGSLEQCLASGESLYAMVLGKAFVHWCISGLPLTLVSPLLGLMLHLPDEAYMAMVPVSYTHLTLPTKRIV
;
A
#
# COMPACT_ATOMS: atom_id res chain seq x y z
N MET A 1 -2.34 -15.56 22.08
CA MET A 1 -2.04 -16.02 20.69
C MET A 1 -3.29 -16.23 19.85
N SER A 2 -4.35 -16.77 20.40
CA SER A 2 -5.60 -17.01 19.68
C SER A 2 -6.33 -15.75 19.21
N LEU A 3 -6.35 -14.68 20.01
CA LEU A 3 -7.06 -13.45 19.69
C LEU A 3 -6.40 -12.70 18.53
N VAL A 4 -5.08 -12.56 18.54
CA VAL A 4 -4.32 -11.90 17.47
C VAL A 4 -4.49 -12.64 16.14
N ILE A 5 -4.40 -13.96 16.16
CA ILE A 5 -4.58 -14.79 14.95
C ILE A 5 -6.02 -14.68 14.46
N ALA A 6 -6.99 -14.69 15.35
CA ALA A 6 -8.41 -14.52 15.01
C ALA A 6 -8.68 -13.14 14.40
N THR A 7 -8.09 -12.08 14.96
CA THR A 7 -8.22 -10.71 14.44
C THR A 7 -7.59 -10.59 13.06
N VAL A 8 -6.38 -11.08 12.88
CA VAL A 8 -5.67 -11.09 11.57
C VAL A 8 -6.47 -11.85 10.52
N LYS A 9 -6.99 -13.02 10.87
CA LYS A 9 -7.82 -13.82 9.97
C LYS A 9 -9.13 -13.11 9.63
N ARG A 10 -9.77 -12.49 10.60
CA ARG A 10 -10.98 -11.69 10.39
C ARG A 10 -10.72 -10.54 9.44
N ASP A 11 -9.69 -9.75 9.70
CA ASP A 11 -9.34 -8.57 8.92
C ASP A 11 -8.98 -8.97 7.48
N PHE A 12 -8.27 -10.08 7.30
CA PHE A 12 -7.95 -10.61 5.99
C PHE A 12 -9.21 -11.02 5.20
N ILE A 13 -10.15 -11.71 5.85
CA ILE A 13 -11.41 -12.14 5.23
C ILE A 13 -12.28 -10.93 4.88
N LEU A 14 -12.38 -9.95 5.79
CA LEU A 14 -13.14 -8.73 5.56
C LEU A 14 -12.60 -7.93 4.39
N ALA A 15 -11.30 -7.76 4.32
CA ALA A 15 -10.65 -7.05 3.23
C ALA A 15 -10.77 -7.79 1.89
N ALA A 16 -10.66 -9.12 1.88
CA ALA A 16 -10.87 -9.93 0.69
C ALA A 16 -12.32 -9.84 0.17
N ARG A 17 -13.29 -9.68 1.08
CA ARG A 17 -14.71 -9.50 0.73
C ARG A 17 -15.08 -8.09 0.35
N ASN A 18 -14.27 -7.11 0.72
CA ASN A 18 -14.50 -5.70 0.45
C ASN A 18 -13.55 -5.19 -0.64
N PRO A 19 -13.90 -5.34 -1.93
CA PRO A 19 -13.00 -4.96 -3.03
C PRO A 19 -12.64 -3.47 -3.02
N GLY A 20 -13.44 -2.61 -2.40
CA GLY A 20 -13.16 -1.18 -2.27
C GLY A 20 -11.89 -0.87 -1.47
N GLU A 21 -11.52 -1.68 -0.50
CA GLU A 21 -10.35 -1.43 0.34
C GLU A 21 -9.03 -1.54 -0.42
N TRP A 22 -8.91 -2.51 -1.31
CA TRP A 22 -7.70 -2.69 -2.12
C TRP A 22 -7.81 -2.06 -3.50
N ALA A 23 -9.02 -1.96 -4.05
CA ALA A 23 -9.26 -1.39 -5.37
C ALA A 23 -9.08 0.14 -5.38
N ASN A 24 -9.51 0.85 -4.36
CA ASN A 24 -9.41 2.31 -4.30
C ASN A 24 -7.96 2.82 -4.34
N PRO A 25 -7.02 2.33 -3.52
CA PRO A 25 -5.62 2.72 -3.62
C PRO A 25 -5.00 2.36 -4.96
N LEU A 26 -5.34 1.19 -5.50
CA LEU A 26 -4.85 0.72 -6.78
C LEU A 26 -5.34 1.60 -7.94
N MET A 27 -6.63 1.94 -7.95
CA MET A 27 -7.21 2.84 -8.95
C MET A 27 -6.61 4.24 -8.86
N PHE A 28 -6.39 4.75 -7.65
CA PHE A 28 -5.73 6.02 -7.42
C PHE A 28 -4.28 6.00 -7.97
N PHE A 29 -3.54 4.95 -7.68
CA PHE A 29 -2.19 4.75 -8.18
C PHE A 29 -2.12 4.73 -9.71
N LEU A 30 -3.00 3.95 -10.33
CA LEU A 30 -3.12 3.87 -11.79
C LEU A 30 -3.52 5.23 -12.40
N MET A 31 -4.47 5.92 -11.78
CA MET A 31 -4.94 7.22 -12.25
C MET A 31 -3.83 8.27 -12.23
N VAL A 32 -3.11 8.40 -11.13
CA VAL A 32 -1.99 9.34 -11.00
C VAL A 32 -0.89 9.03 -12.03
N ALA A 33 -0.53 7.76 -12.17
CA ALA A 33 0.49 7.33 -13.11
C ALA A 33 0.09 7.57 -14.58
N ALA A 34 -1.20 7.40 -14.90
CA ALA A 34 -1.72 7.64 -16.24
C ALA A 34 -1.87 9.15 -16.57
N LEU A 35 -2.21 9.96 -15.57
CA LEU A 35 -2.37 11.41 -15.77
C LEU A 35 -1.03 12.14 -15.92
N PHE A 36 0.04 11.60 -15.36
CA PHE A 36 1.35 12.24 -15.38
C PHE A 36 1.88 12.47 -16.79
N PRO A 37 1.87 11.47 -17.71
CA PRO A 37 2.27 11.68 -19.10
C PRO A 37 1.41 12.69 -19.85
N LEU A 38 0.16 12.85 -19.44
CA LEU A 38 -0.77 13.83 -20.03
C LEU A 38 -0.54 15.24 -19.51
N ALA A 39 -0.09 15.36 -18.25
CA ALA A 39 0.13 16.65 -17.59
C ALA A 39 1.49 17.27 -17.94
N VAL A 40 2.46 16.44 -18.30
CA VAL A 40 3.82 16.83 -18.67
C VAL A 40 4.01 16.56 -20.15
N ASP A 41 5.19 16.83 -20.68
CA ASP A 41 5.51 16.55 -22.08
C ASP A 41 5.56 15.01 -22.32
N PRO A 42 4.85 14.48 -23.33
CA PRO A 42 4.85 13.05 -23.64
C PRO A 42 6.17 12.55 -24.27
N ASP A 43 7.24 13.33 -24.27
CA ASP A 43 8.53 12.89 -24.74
C ASP A 43 9.06 11.69 -23.93
N PRO A 44 9.32 10.52 -24.59
CA PRO A 44 9.79 9.32 -23.89
C PRO A 44 11.08 9.51 -23.10
N LYS A 45 11.98 10.38 -23.57
CA LYS A 45 13.25 10.67 -22.89
C LYS A 45 13.03 11.42 -21.57
N PHE A 46 12.10 12.35 -21.57
CA PHE A 46 11.76 13.10 -20.36
C PHE A 46 11.00 12.20 -19.37
N LEU A 47 10.01 11.45 -19.86
CA LEU A 47 9.25 10.50 -19.04
C LEU A 47 10.13 9.47 -18.36
N SER A 48 11.13 8.92 -19.06
CA SER A 48 12.04 7.93 -18.46
C SER A 48 12.86 8.48 -17.31
N LYS A 49 13.20 9.78 -17.33
CA LYS A 49 13.95 10.42 -16.25
C LYS A 49 13.15 10.62 -14.97
N ILE A 50 11.86 10.90 -15.11
CA ILE A 50 10.97 11.18 -13.97
C ILE A 50 10.15 9.97 -13.52
N ALA A 51 10.11 8.91 -14.33
CA ALA A 51 9.24 7.75 -14.13
C ALA A 51 9.40 7.11 -12.74
N GLY A 52 10.62 6.89 -12.30
CA GLY A 52 10.89 6.33 -10.98
C GLY A 52 10.32 7.17 -9.84
N GLY A 53 10.54 8.49 -9.90
CA GLY A 53 10.01 9.42 -8.91
C GLY A 53 8.49 9.50 -8.90
N VAL A 54 7.87 9.49 -10.07
CA VAL A 54 6.40 9.53 -10.23
C VAL A 54 5.76 8.27 -9.64
N ILE A 55 6.26 7.10 -9.99
CA ILE A 55 5.77 5.83 -9.48
C ILE A 55 5.91 5.79 -7.96
N TRP A 56 7.02 6.28 -7.44
CA TRP A 56 7.31 6.30 -6.02
C TRP A 56 6.36 7.20 -5.23
N VAL A 57 6.17 8.43 -5.70
CA VAL A 57 5.23 9.39 -5.08
C VAL A 57 3.80 8.86 -5.18
N ALA A 58 3.40 8.33 -6.32
CA ALA A 58 2.08 7.73 -6.49
C ALA A 58 1.85 6.54 -5.55
N ALA A 59 2.85 5.68 -5.37
CA ALA A 59 2.78 4.55 -4.43
C ALA A 59 2.68 5.02 -2.98
N LEU A 60 3.43 6.06 -2.59
CA LEU A 60 3.33 6.66 -1.26
C LEU A 60 1.93 7.23 -0.98
N LEU A 61 1.40 8.00 -1.92
CA LEU A 61 0.06 8.58 -1.78
C LEU A 61 -1.02 7.51 -1.72
N ALA A 62 -0.93 6.48 -2.55
CA ALA A 62 -1.85 5.35 -2.53
C ALA A 62 -1.79 4.58 -1.21
N THR A 63 -0.59 4.39 -0.66
CA THR A 63 -0.39 3.74 0.63
C THR A 63 -0.98 4.57 1.77
N LEU A 64 -0.79 5.88 1.76
CA LEU A 64 -1.37 6.79 2.75
C LEU A 64 -2.91 6.77 2.71
N LEU A 65 -3.47 6.77 1.51
CA LEU A 65 -4.93 6.67 1.32
C LEU A 65 -5.48 5.36 1.87
N SER A 66 -4.78 4.26 1.62
CA SER A 66 -5.13 2.95 2.13
C SER A 66 -5.03 2.86 3.66
N LEU A 67 -4.04 3.52 4.24
CA LEU A 67 -3.86 3.56 5.70
C LEU A 67 -5.01 4.28 6.40
N ASP A 68 -5.48 5.38 5.82
CA ASP A 68 -6.63 6.12 6.35
C ASP A 68 -7.89 5.23 6.40
N SER A 69 -8.16 4.49 5.35
CA SER A 69 -9.32 3.59 5.29
C SER A 69 -9.23 2.44 6.30
N LEU A 70 -8.02 1.92 6.55
CA LEU A 70 -7.79 0.84 7.51
C LEU A 70 -8.18 1.22 8.94
N TYR A 71 -7.73 2.40 9.38
CA TYR A 71 -8.00 2.85 10.74
C TYR A 71 -9.40 3.40 10.93
N ARG A 72 -9.97 3.97 9.90
CA ARG A 72 -11.34 4.51 9.94
C ARG A 72 -12.36 3.43 10.25
N ALA A 73 -12.28 2.28 9.59
CA ALA A 73 -13.17 1.15 9.82
C ALA A 73 -13.12 0.68 11.28
N ASP A 74 -11.94 0.61 11.87
CA ASP A 74 -11.78 0.16 13.26
C ASP A 74 -12.30 1.15 14.28
N VAL A 75 -12.22 2.43 14.01
CA VAL A 75 -12.78 3.48 14.87
C VAL A 75 -14.31 3.46 14.80
N GLU A 76 -14.85 3.33 13.60
CA GLU A 76 -16.31 3.29 13.38
C GLU A 76 -16.96 2.05 14.01
N ASP A 77 -16.31 0.90 13.94
CA ASP A 77 -16.81 -0.37 14.49
C ASP A 77 -16.58 -0.53 16.01
N GLY A 78 -15.83 0.38 16.64
CA GLY A 78 -15.48 0.29 18.06
C GLY A 78 -14.56 -0.89 18.41
N SER A 79 -14.02 -1.58 17.41
CA SER A 79 -13.14 -2.73 17.60
C SER A 79 -11.80 -2.34 18.23
N LEU A 80 -11.35 -1.10 17.99
CA LEU A 80 -10.15 -0.55 18.62
C LEU A 80 -10.31 -0.47 20.16
N GLU A 81 -11.46 -0.04 20.64
CA GLU A 81 -11.75 0.06 22.08
C GLU A 81 -11.81 -1.31 22.74
N GLN A 82 -12.43 -2.28 22.08
CA GLN A 82 -12.46 -3.67 22.56
C GLN A 82 -11.07 -4.28 22.65
N CYS A 83 -10.22 -3.95 21.70
CA CYS A 83 -8.82 -4.38 21.69
C CYS A 83 -8.02 -3.79 22.85
N LEU A 84 -8.21 -2.51 23.14
CA LEU A 84 -7.58 -1.84 24.28
C LEU A 84 -8.06 -2.42 25.62
N ALA A 85 -9.31 -2.82 25.70
CA ALA A 85 -9.90 -3.42 26.89
C ALA A 85 -9.48 -4.87 27.15
N SER A 86 -9.02 -5.60 26.13
CA SER A 86 -8.68 -7.02 26.23
C SER A 86 -7.39 -7.33 26.99
N GLY A 87 -6.56 -6.32 27.27
CA GLY A 87 -5.29 -6.48 27.99
C GLY A 87 -4.19 -7.20 27.19
N GLU A 88 -4.44 -7.51 25.92
CA GLU A 88 -3.42 -8.08 25.04
C GLU A 88 -2.43 -7.02 24.57
N SER A 89 -1.27 -7.45 24.10
CA SER A 89 -0.22 -6.57 23.58
C SER A 89 -0.72 -5.76 22.38
N LEU A 90 -0.88 -4.45 22.59
CA LEU A 90 -1.26 -3.50 21.53
C LEU A 90 -0.31 -3.59 20.34
N TYR A 91 0.98 -3.84 20.58
CA TYR A 91 1.98 -4.01 19.52
C TYR A 91 1.69 -5.19 18.60
N ALA A 92 1.29 -6.33 19.16
CA ALA A 92 0.97 -7.52 18.37
C ALA A 92 -0.23 -7.28 17.45
N MET A 93 -1.21 -6.52 17.93
CA MET A 93 -2.38 -6.15 17.11
C MET A 93 -2.04 -5.17 16.00
N VAL A 94 -1.28 -4.12 16.31
CA VAL A 94 -0.85 -3.13 15.31
C VAL A 94 0.02 -3.79 14.24
N LEU A 95 0.94 -4.68 14.64
CA LEU A 95 1.76 -5.43 13.69
C LEU A 95 0.92 -6.39 12.83
N GLY A 96 -0.05 -7.06 13.42
CA GLY A 96 -0.97 -7.94 12.69
C GLY A 96 -1.78 -7.17 11.64
N LYS A 97 -2.32 -6.00 12.00
CA LYS A 97 -3.03 -5.13 11.07
C LYS A 97 -2.13 -4.58 9.98
N ALA A 98 -0.95 -4.13 10.32
CA ALA A 98 0.04 -3.66 9.35
C ALA A 98 0.42 -4.76 8.35
N PHE A 99 0.56 -6.00 8.82
CA PHE A 99 0.84 -7.15 7.96
C PHE A 99 -0.31 -7.44 6.98
N VAL A 100 -1.54 -7.46 7.48
CA VAL A 100 -2.74 -7.66 6.63
C VAL A 100 -2.85 -6.54 5.59
N HIS A 101 -2.68 -5.30 6.02
CA HIS A 101 -2.69 -4.14 5.13
C HIS A 101 -1.60 -4.25 4.05
N TRP A 102 -0.39 -4.64 4.44
CA TRP A 102 0.68 -4.85 3.49
C TRP A 102 0.34 -5.94 2.45
N CYS A 103 -0.22 -7.06 2.87
CA CYS A 103 -0.63 -8.12 1.96
C CYS A 103 -1.73 -7.67 0.99
N ILE A 104 -2.69 -6.89 1.44
CA ILE A 104 -3.87 -6.54 0.65
C ILE A 104 -3.63 -5.33 -0.26
N SER A 105 -2.92 -4.32 0.23
CA SER A 105 -2.63 -3.09 -0.53
C SER A 105 -1.24 -3.08 -1.15
N GLY A 106 -0.25 -3.51 -0.42
CA GLY A 106 1.15 -3.46 -0.83
C GLY A 106 1.48 -4.44 -1.95
N LEU A 107 1.02 -5.68 -1.87
CA LEU A 107 1.27 -6.68 -2.89
C LEU A 107 0.69 -6.29 -4.26
N PRO A 108 -0.58 -5.89 -4.39
CA PRO A 108 -1.11 -5.43 -5.67
C PRO A 108 -0.36 -4.21 -6.23
N LEU A 109 -0.01 -3.24 -5.40
CA LEU A 109 0.77 -2.07 -5.82
C LEU A 109 2.16 -2.48 -6.33
N THR A 110 2.83 -3.39 -5.64
CA THR A 110 4.14 -3.89 -6.05
C THR A 110 4.07 -4.67 -7.36
N LEU A 111 3.01 -5.45 -7.57
CA LEU A 111 2.79 -6.21 -8.81
C LEU A 111 2.46 -5.29 -10.00
N VAL A 112 1.76 -4.20 -9.78
CA VAL A 112 1.36 -3.25 -10.82
C VAL A 112 2.48 -2.26 -11.15
N SER A 113 3.38 -1.99 -10.21
CA SER A 113 4.47 -1.02 -10.41
C SER A 113 5.36 -1.29 -11.63
N PRO A 114 5.79 -2.53 -11.94
CA PRO A 114 6.55 -2.80 -13.16
C PRO A 114 5.73 -2.56 -14.44
N LEU A 115 4.43 -2.81 -14.42
CA LEU A 115 3.55 -2.51 -15.55
C LEU A 115 3.52 -1.01 -15.84
N LEU A 116 3.45 -0.18 -14.80
CA LEU A 116 3.53 1.27 -14.93
C LEU A 116 4.92 1.75 -15.37
N GLY A 117 5.95 1.07 -14.91
CA GLY A 117 7.32 1.30 -15.40
C GLY A 117 7.44 1.12 -16.93
N LEU A 118 6.84 0.08 -17.48
CA LEU A 118 6.73 -0.13 -18.92
C LEU A 118 5.98 1.01 -19.61
N MET A 119 4.88 1.42 -19.05
CA MET A 119 4.05 2.50 -19.59
C MET A 119 4.77 3.86 -19.60
N LEU A 120 5.62 4.12 -18.60
CA LEU A 120 6.39 5.34 -18.45
C LEU A 120 7.80 5.24 -19.07
N HIS A 121 8.11 4.18 -19.81
CA HIS A 121 9.41 3.95 -20.46
C HIS A 121 10.60 3.97 -19.48
N LEU A 122 10.41 3.30 -18.34
CA LEU A 122 11.46 3.19 -17.32
C LEU A 122 12.67 2.42 -17.88
N PRO A 123 13.92 2.86 -17.67
CA PRO A 123 15.11 2.13 -18.06
C PRO A 123 15.20 0.76 -17.35
N ASP A 124 15.71 -0.26 -18.04
CA ASP A 124 15.81 -1.63 -17.52
C ASP A 124 16.58 -1.72 -16.19
N GLU A 125 17.59 -0.91 -16.03
CA GLU A 125 18.36 -0.83 -14.78
C GLU A 125 17.53 -0.37 -13.59
N ALA A 126 16.54 0.49 -13.82
CA ALA A 126 15.69 1.02 -12.79
C ALA A 126 14.62 0.00 -12.31
N TYR A 127 14.26 -0.98 -13.13
CA TYR A 127 13.34 -2.06 -12.71
C TYR A 127 13.91 -2.89 -11.59
N MET A 128 15.19 -3.21 -11.65
CA MET A 128 15.87 -3.99 -10.60
C MET A 128 15.90 -3.25 -9.26
N ALA A 129 15.98 -1.93 -9.28
CA ALA A 129 15.92 -1.11 -8.08
C ALA A 129 14.50 -0.86 -7.58
N MET A 130 13.51 -0.81 -8.48
CA MET A 130 12.14 -0.44 -8.15
C MET A 130 11.42 -1.50 -7.30
N VAL A 131 11.63 -2.78 -7.59
CA VAL A 131 11.01 -3.88 -6.85
C VAL A 131 11.42 -3.89 -5.37
N PRO A 132 12.71 -3.90 -5.02
CA PRO A 132 13.12 -3.87 -3.61
C PRO A 132 12.78 -2.54 -2.93
N VAL A 133 12.80 -1.41 -3.65
CA VAL A 133 12.45 -0.10 -3.09
C VAL A 133 10.94 -0.03 -2.78
N SER A 134 10.09 -0.51 -3.66
CA SER A 134 8.65 -0.62 -3.39
C SER A 134 8.37 -1.50 -2.19
N TYR A 135 9.07 -2.64 -2.09
CA TYR A 135 8.97 -3.56 -0.98
C TYR A 135 9.42 -2.94 0.34
N THR A 136 10.58 -2.29 0.36
CA THR A 136 11.13 -1.66 1.58
C THR A 136 10.29 -0.48 2.04
N HIS A 137 9.72 0.28 1.12
CA HIS A 137 8.87 1.43 1.45
C HIS A 137 7.57 1.04 2.12
N LEU A 138 6.97 -0.05 1.67
CA LEU A 138 5.75 -0.60 2.27
C LEU A 138 6.01 -1.21 3.65
N THR A 139 7.23 -1.67 3.91
CA THR A 139 7.62 -2.26 5.21
C THR A 139 8.22 -1.25 6.19
N LEU A 140 8.68 -0.09 5.72
CA LEU A 140 9.31 0.94 6.55
C LEU A 140 8.43 1.47 7.70
N PRO A 141 7.11 1.68 7.53
CA PRO A 141 6.26 2.08 8.65
C PRO A 141 6.27 1.10 9.81
N THR A 142 6.45 -0.18 9.54
CA THR A 142 6.48 -1.22 10.57
C THR A 142 7.79 -1.26 11.36
N LYS A 143 8.91 -0.85 10.75
CA LYS A 143 10.21 -0.80 11.43
C LYS A 143 10.36 0.38 12.41
N ARG A 144 9.58 1.42 12.24
CA ARG A 144 9.66 2.61 13.12
C ARG A 144 8.88 2.45 14.43
N ILE A 145 8.06 1.43 14.54
CA ILE A 145 7.23 1.14 15.71
C ILE A 145 7.94 0.17 16.67
N VAL A 146 9.03 -0.45 16.23
CA VAL A 146 9.90 -1.32 17.00
C VAL A 146 11.17 -0.58 17.38
#